data_21baccbbb493cfe40c394a5426ebf931
#
_entry.id   21baccbbb493cfe40c394a5426ebf931
#
_cell.length_a   1.000
_cell.length_b   1.000
_cell.length_c   1.000
_cell.angle_alpha   90.00
_cell.angle_beta   90.00
_cell.angle_gamma   90.00
#
_symmetry.space_group_name_H-M   'P 1'
#
loop_
_entity.id
_entity.type
_entity.pdbx_description
1 polymer ?
#
loop_
_entity_poly.entity_id
_entity_poly.type
_entity_poly.pdbx_seq_one_letter_code
_entity_poly.pdbx_strand_id
1 'polypeptide(L)'
;LSIEIANESGVGVEETSIVDAARFALDRMGVSPLAELSVLLVELDVMSDLHERWMDLPGPTDVMAFPMDELDSARRPDAAGVGPALLGDIVLCPAFAKDQARKAGHSLTDELHLLTVHGVLHLLGYDHAEPEEEREMFSLQNRILADFRGARAQEQQRAADDKVLGAVGLHDPETGEALEPAAEPEAVAEAEAPAVAAEPERRADSDSAN
;
A
#
# COMPACT_ATOMS: atom_id res chain seq x y z
N LEU A 1 -16.39 -4.35 -8.71
CA LEU A 1 -15.79 -4.84 -7.48
C LEU A 1 -16.44 -4.12 -6.31
N SER A 2 -17.16 -4.86 -5.47
CA SER A 2 -17.76 -4.36 -4.23
C SER A 2 -16.88 -4.79 -3.06
N ILE A 3 -16.46 -3.82 -2.24
CA ILE A 3 -15.72 -4.11 -1.01
C ILE A 3 -16.46 -3.43 0.12
N GLU A 4 -16.98 -4.23 1.02
CA GLU A 4 -17.63 -3.75 2.24
C GLU A 4 -16.63 -3.78 3.40
N ILE A 5 -16.60 -2.72 4.20
CA ILE A 5 -15.75 -2.62 5.38
C ILE A 5 -16.59 -2.23 6.58
N ALA A 6 -16.35 -2.91 7.72
CA ALA A 6 -16.93 -2.56 9.00
C ALA A 6 -15.84 -2.51 10.07
N ASN A 7 -15.82 -1.45 10.88
CA ASN A 7 -14.85 -1.29 11.96
C ASN A 7 -15.54 -1.40 13.32
N GLU A 8 -15.40 -2.55 13.93
CA GLU A 8 -15.88 -2.88 15.27
C GLU A 8 -14.73 -2.97 16.29
N SER A 9 -13.50 -2.60 15.89
CA SER A 9 -12.30 -2.76 16.71
C SER A 9 -12.12 -1.71 17.81
N GLY A 10 -12.93 -0.63 17.79
CA GLY A 10 -12.73 0.52 18.69
C GLY A 10 -11.45 1.34 18.39
N VAL A 11 -10.64 0.95 17.40
CA VAL A 11 -9.43 1.67 16.99
C VAL A 11 -9.73 2.54 15.78
N GLY A 12 -9.39 3.84 15.86
CA GLY A 12 -9.53 4.75 14.72
C GLY A 12 -8.50 4.43 13.64
N VAL A 13 -8.98 4.06 12.45
CA VAL A 13 -8.16 3.78 11.27
C VAL A 13 -8.75 4.46 10.03
N GLU A 14 -7.96 4.62 8.99
CA GLU A 14 -8.42 5.14 7.69
C GLU A 14 -9.00 3.98 6.87
N GLU A 15 -10.29 3.70 7.04
CA GLU A 15 -10.98 2.56 6.42
C GLU A 15 -10.91 2.61 4.89
N THR A 16 -11.04 3.81 4.30
CA THR A 16 -10.93 4.00 2.85
C THR A 16 -9.58 3.52 2.31
N SER A 17 -8.49 3.72 3.03
CA SER A 17 -7.17 3.28 2.60
C SER A 17 -7.01 1.75 2.61
N ILE A 18 -7.71 1.06 3.50
CA ILE A 18 -7.78 -0.41 3.55
C ILE A 18 -8.54 -0.94 2.34
N VAL A 19 -9.69 -0.32 2.03
CA VAL A 19 -10.48 -0.64 0.83
C VAL A 19 -9.68 -0.41 -0.45
N ASP A 20 -8.91 0.68 -0.52
CA ASP A 20 -8.06 0.99 -1.67
C ASP A 20 -6.95 -0.05 -1.84
N ALA A 21 -6.31 -0.49 -0.76
CA ALA A 21 -5.30 -1.54 -0.78
C ALA A 21 -5.88 -2.88 -1.26
N ALA A 22 -7.06 -3.28 -0.77
CA ALA A 22 -7.75 -4.48 -1.20
C ALA A 22 -8.13 -4.40 -2.68
N ARG A 23 -8.72 -3.28 -3.12
CA ARG A 23 -9.09 -3.04 -4.52
C ARG A 23 -7.89 -3.12 -5.44
N PHE A 24 -6.81 -2.45 -5.07
CA PHE A 24 -5.56 -2.46 -5.85
C PHE A 24 -4.99 -3.86 -5.98
N ALA A 25 -4.97 -4.65 -4.89
CA ALA A 25 -4.50 -6.03 -4.91
C ALA A 25 -5.35 -6.90 -5.84
N LEU A 26 -6.68 -6.83 -5.73
CA LEU A 26 -7.61 -7.60 -6.55
C LEU A 26 -7.50 -7.22 -8.04
N ASP A 27 -7.37 -5.93 -8.36
CA ASP A 27 -7.17 -5.45 -9.74
C ASP A 27 -5.84 -5.98 -10.32
N ARG A 28 -4.75 -5.95 -9.53
CA ARG A 28 -3.44 -6.50 -9.92
C ARG A 28 -3.46 -8.01 -10.14
N MET A 29 -4.32 -8.70 -9.43
CA MET A 29 -4.52 -10.14 -9.57
C MET A 29 -5.51 -10.51 -10.69
N GLY A 30 -6.08 -9.53 -11.39
CA GLY A 30 -7.01 -9.75 -12.50
C GLY A 30 -8.35 -10.33 -12.07
N VAL A 31 -8.76 -10.06 -10.83
CA VAL A 31 -10.04 -10.55 -10.29
C VAL A 31 -11.19 -9.80 -10.97
N SER A 32 -12.31 -10.51 -11.18
CA SER A 32 -13.50 -9.97 -11.82
C SER A 32 -13.98 -8.67 -11.15
N PRO A 33 -14.35 -7.63 -11.94
CA PRO A 33 -14.94 -6.42 -11.38
C PRO A 33 -16.32 -6.64 -10.73
N LEU A 34 -16.89 -7.83 -10.88
CA LEU A 34 -18.15 -8.22 -10.23
C LEU A 34 -17.93 -8.95 -8.91
N ALA A 35 -16.67 -9.16 -8.49
CA ALA A 35 -16.37 -9.83 -7.24
C ALA A 35 -16.76 -8.99 -6.01
N GLU A 36 -17.11 -9.68 -4.94
CA GLU A 36 -17.47 -9.09 -3.64
C GLU A 36 -16.50 -9.57 -2.56
N LEU A 37 -16.06 -8.64 -1.72
CA LEU A 37 -15.17 -8.87 -0.58
C LEU A 37 -15.72 -8.17 0.65
N SER A 38 -15.67 -8.84 1.80
CA SER A 38 -15.95 -8.25 3.10
C SER A 38 -14.65 -8.09 3.91
N VAL A 39 -14.51 -6.95 4.59
CA VAL A 39 -13.40 -6.67 5.50
C VAL A 39 -13.97 -6.25 6.84
N LEU A 40 -13.66 -6.98 7.89
CA LEU A 40 -14.11 -6.70 9.25
C LEU A 40 -12.91 -6.41 10.17
N LEU A 41 -12.96 -5.30 10.88
CA LEU A 41 -11.97 -4.95 11.89
C LEU A 41 -12.54 -5.24 13.26
N VAL A 42 -11.85 -6.06 14.06
CA VAL A 42 -12.37 -6.57 15.36
C VAL A 42 -11.43 -6.26 16.51
N GLU A 43 -11.96 -6.36 17.72
CA GLU A 43 -11.21 -6.28 18.98
C GLU A 43 -10.37 -7.55 19.22
N LEU A 44 -9.42 -7.47 20.17
CA LEU A 44 -8.49 -8.56 20.49
C LEU A 44 -9.18 -9.84 20.98
N ASP A 45 -10.21 -9.72 21.80
CA ASP A 45 -10.97 -10.84 22.33
C ASP A 45 -11.78 -11.54 21.23
N VAL A 46 -12.44 -10.77 20.37
CA VAL A 46 -13.16 -11.32 19.21
C VAL A 46 -12.20 -12.06 18.27
N MET A 47 -11.02 -11.46 17.98
CA MET A 47 -10.01 -12.13 17.15
C MET A 47 -9.48 -13.40 17.83
N SER A 48 -9.29 -13.39 19.16
CA SER A 48 -8.85 -14.57 19.90
C SER A 48 -9.87 -15.71 19.82
N ASP A 49 -11.16 -15.40 19.96
CA ASP A 49 -12.24 -16.37 19.84
C ASP A 49 -12.32 -16.97 18.42
N LEU A 50 -12.14 -16.14 17.40
CA LEU A 50 -12.09 -16.60 15.99
C LEU A 50 -10.88 -17.50 15.74
N HIS A 51 -9.70 -17.10 16.24
CA HIS A 51 -8.45 -17.83 16.04
C HIS A 51 -8.49 -19.22 16.73
N GLU A 52 -9.04 -19.29 17.95
CA GLU A 52 -9.22 -20.55 18.63
C GLU A 52 -10.26 -21.44 17.92
N ARG A 53 -11.38 -20.85 17.47
CA ARG A 53 -12.49 -21.59 16.86
C ARG A 53 -12.13 -22.20 15.50
N TRP A 54 -11.36 -21.48 14.66
CA TRP A 54 -11.12 -21.84 13.28
C TRP A 54 -9.73 -22.42 13.02
N MET A 55 -8.74 -22.04 13.84
CA MET A 55 -7.35 -22.49 13.69
C MET A 55 -6.90 -23.40 14.83
N ASP A 56 -7.74 -23.57 15.87
CA ASP A 56 -7.42 -24.36 17.09
C ASP A 56 -6.16 -23.85 17.81
N LEU A 57 -5.91 -22.52 17.71
CA LEU A 57 -4.78 -21.85 18.29
C LEU A 57 -5.21 -20.79 19.31
N PRO A 58 -4.65 -20.79 20.54
CA PRO A 58 -5.02 -19.85 21.57
C PRO A 58 -4.43 -18.46 21.35
N GLY A 59 -5.21 -17.43 21.70
CA GLY A 59 -4.80 -16.03 21.63
C GLY A 59 -5.10 -15.37 20.29
N PRO A 60 -5.01 -14.02 20.23
CA PRO A 60 -5.35 -13.27 19.03
C PRO A 60 -4.25 -13.37 17.97
N THR A 61 -4.65 -13.15 16.71
CA THR A 61 -3.76 -12.93 15.58
C THR A 61 -4.02 -11.56 14.95
N ASP A 62 -3.27 -11.21 13.94
CA ASP A 62 -3.34 -9.94 13.20
C ASP A 62 -4.40 -9.95 12.09
N VAL A 63 -4.46 -11.03 11.32
CA VAL A 63 -5.39 -11.21 10.20
C VAL A 63 -5.84 -12.66 10.10
N MET A 64 -7.09 -12.84 9.67
CA MET A 64 -7.64 -14.11 9.23
C MET A 64 -8.36 -13.92 7.90
N ALA A 65 -8.26 -14.89 7.01
CA ALA A 65 -8.96 -14.91 5.73
C ALA A 65 -9.85 -16.15 5.64
N PHE A 66 -11.10 -15.94 5.23
CA PHE A 66 -12.11 -16.98 5.11
C PHE A 66 -12.58 -17.05 3.64
N PRO A 67 -11.94 -17.88 2.80
CA PRO A 67 -12.35 -18.03 1.40
C PRO A 67 -13.74 -18.62 1.30
N MET A 68 -14.55 -18.15 0.35
CA MET A 68 -15.80 -18.82 -0.02
C MET A 68 -15.55 -19.88 -1.08
N ASP A 69 -16.38 -20.95 -1.08
CA ASP A 69 -16.24 -22.13 -1.94
C ASP A 69 -16.41 -21.83 -3.45
N GLU A 70 -16.79 -20.60 -3.83
CA GLU A 70 -17.05 -20.17 -5.21
C GLU A 70 -15.81 -19.63 -5.96
N LEU A 71 -14.62 -19.79 -5.42
CA LEU A 71 -13.36 -19.29 -6.02
C LEU A 71 -13.12 -19.70 -7.47
N ASP A 72 -13.63 -20.88 -7.87
CA ASP A 72 -13.51 -21.37 -9.27
C ASP A 72 -14.28 -20.49 -10.26
N SER A 73 -15.36 -19.85 -9.83
CA SER A 73 -16.15 -18.94 -10.68
C SER A 73 -15.53 -17.55 -10.79
N ALA A 74 -14.87 -17.06 -9.73
CA ALA A 74 -14.21 -15.74 -9.72
C ALA A 74 -12.93 -15.70 -10.57
N ARG A 75 -12.25 -16.85 -10.74
CA ARG A 75 -10.99 -16.98 -11.51
C ARG A 75 -11.17 -17.22 -12.99
N ARG A 76 -12.38 -17.58 -13.47
CA ARG A 76 -12.63 -17.83 -14.89
C ARG A 76 -13.18 -16.60 -15.58
N PRO A 77 -12.38 -15.90 -16.43
CA PRO A 77 -12.87 -14.80 -17.27
C PRO A 77 -14.00 -15.23 -18.20
N ASP A 78 -14.08 -16.56 -18.51
CA ASP A 78 -15.03 -17.17 -19.44
C ASP A 78 -16.30 -17.69 -18.76
N ALA A 79 -16.40 -17.63 -17.44
CA ALA A 79 -17.65 -17.92 -16.74
C ALA A 79 -18.64 -16.77 -17.02
N ALA A 80 -19.13 -16.73 -18.26
CA ALA A 80 -20.25 -15.91 -18.70
C ALA A 80 -21.55 -16.44 -18.06
N GLY A 81 -21.54 -16.59 -16.79
CA GLY A 81 -22.61 -17.14 -15.98
C GLY A 81 -22.64 -16.52 -14.62
N VAL A 82 -23.42 -15.43 -14.53
CA VAL A 82 -24.34 -15.28 -13.44
C VAL A 82 -23.77 -14.83 -12.09
N GLY A 83 -23.74 -13.52 -11.91
CA GLY A 83 -23.74 -12.93 -10.58
C GLY A 83 -22.38 -12.56 -10.02
N PRO A 84 -22.38 -11.77 -8.95
CA PRO A 84 -21.17 -11.42 -8.24
C PRO A 84 -20.56 -12.67 -7.62
N ALA A 85 -19.23 -12.84 -7.78
CA ALA A 85 -18.49 -13.92 -7.14
C ALA A 85 -18.09 -13.43 -5.74
N LEU A 86 -18.61 -14.07 -4.70
CA LEU A 86 -18.21 -13.79 -3.33
C LEU A 86 -16.82 -14.39 -3.07
N LEU A 87 -15.82 -13.54 -2.82
CA LEU A 87 -14.44 -13.97 -2.56
C LEU A 87 -14.29 -14.53 -1.15
N GLY A 88 -14.93 -13.89 -0.19
CA GLY A 88 -14.86 -14.24 1.22
C GLY A 88 -14.69 -13.04 2.13
N ASP A 89 -14.22 -13.32 3.34
CA ASP A 89 -14.06 -12.33 4.39
C ASP A 89 -12.59 -12.23 4.82
N ILE A 90 -12.15 -11.00 5.06
CA ILE A 90 -10.88 -10.70 5.73
C ILE A 90 -11.20 -10.09 7.09
N VAL A 91 -10.69 -10.68 8.16
CA VAL A 91 -10.82 -10.17 9.51
C VAL A 91 -9.47 -9.64 9.98
N LEU A 92 -9.43 -8.37 10.37
CA LEU A 92 -8.23 -7.67 10.83
C LEU A 92 -8.35 -7.33 12.31
N CYS A 93 -7.23 -7.39 13.06
CA CYS A 93 -7.16 -6.94 14.45
C CYS A 93 -6.23 -5.71 14.56
N PRO A 94 -6.74 -4.47 14.48
CA PRO A 94 -5.92 -3.27 14.50
C PRO A 94 -5.10 -3.09 15.78
N ALA A 95 -5.62 -3.56 16.93
CA ALA A 95 -4.92 -3.49 18.19
C ALA A 95 -3.65 -4.38 18.20
N PHE A 96 -3.75 -5.59 17.63
CA PHE A 96 -2.61 -6.50 17.45
C PHE A 96 -1.63 -5.96 16.40
N ALA A 97 -2.14 -5.55 15.24
CA ALA A 97 -1.36 -4.95 14.16
C ALA A 97 -0.55 -3.72 14.61
N LYS A 98 -1.08 -2.90 15.52
CA LYS A 98 -0.39 -1.75 16.09
C LYS A 98 0.89 -2.12 16.83
N ASP A 99 0.88 -3.23 17.55
CA ASP A 99 2.07 -3.73 18.25
C ASP A 99 3.12 -4.28 17.30
N GLN A 100 2.69 -4.94 16.21
CA GLN A 100 3.58 -5.40 15.14
C GLN A 100 4.21 -4.23 14.40
N ALA A 101 3.42 -3.26 13.96
CA ALA A 101 3.89 -2.04 13.29
C ALA A 101 4.97 -1.32 14.10
N ARG A 102 4.73 -1.15 15.42
CA ARG A 102 5.71 -0.54 16.32
C ARG A 102 7.02 -1.32 16.39
N LYS A 103 6.97 -2.66 16.43
CA LYS A 103 8.17 -3.54 16.45
C LYS A 103 8.92 -3.48 15.13
N ALA A 104 8.19 -3.40 14.01
CA ALA A 104 8.74 -3.33 12.66
C ALA A 104 9.20 -1.92 12.24
N GLY A 105 8.82 -0.87 13.00
CA GLY A 105 9.25 0.52 12.76
C GLY A 105 8.51 1.24 11.64
N HIS A 106 7.26 0.85 11.36
CA HIS A 106 6.40 1.51 10.38
C HIS A 106 5.03 1.90 10.98
N SER A 107 4.17 2.53 10.19
CA SER A 107 2.88 3.01 10.64
C SER A 107 1.85 1.87 10.78
N LEU A 108 0.82 2.06 11.64
CA LEU A 108 -0.33 1.16 11.69
C LEU A 108 -1.02 1.04 10.32
N THR A 109 -1.11 2.13 9.58
CA THR A 109 -1.70 2.15 8.23
C THR A 109 -0.91 1.25 7.28
N ASP A 110 0.42 1.32 7.29
CA ASP A 110 1.26 0.44 6.47
C ASP A 110 1.11 -1.03 6.83
N GLU A 111 0.98 -1.33 8.14
CA GLU A 111 0.72 -2.68 8.62
C GLU A 111 -0.63 -3.20 8.15
N LEU A 112 -1.68 -2.39 8.29
CA LEU A 112 -3.02 -2.78 7.84
C LEU A 112 -3.08 -2.98 6.32
N HIS A 113 -2.36 -2.18 5.53
CA HIS A 113 -2.24 -2.42 4.09
C HIS A 113 -1.54 -3.77 3.79
N LEU A 114 -0.47 -4.08 4.53
CA LEU A 114 0.25 -5.35 4.39
C LEU A 114 -0.67 -6.53 4.70
N LEU A 115 -1.35 -6.48 5.84
CA LEU A 115 -2.27 -7.54 6.28
C LEU A 115 -3.48 -7.69 5.33
N THR A 116 -3.98 -6.59 4.79
CA THR A 116 -5.06 -6.60 3.79
C THR A 116 -4.62 -7.30 2.51
N VAL A 117 -3.46 -6.93 1.94
CA VAL A 117 -2.92 -7.58 0.74
C VAL A 117 -2.64 -9.06 1.01
N HIS A 118 -2.09 -9.38 2.18
CA HIS A 118 -1.84 -10.76 2.62
C HIS A 118 -3.12 -11.58 2.66
N GLY A 119 -4.18 -11.06 3.30
CA GLY A 119 -5.50 -11.69 3.34
C GLY A 119 -6.11 -11.88 1.96
N VAL A 120 -6.01 -10.89 1.07
CA VAL A 120 -6.45 -11.01 -0.33
C VAL A 120 -5.75 -12.17 -1.03
N LEU A 121 -4.43 -12.32 -0.86
CA LEU A 121 -3.69 -13.42 -1.47
C LEU A 121 -4.14 -14.77 -0.94
N HIS A 122 -4.40 -14.90 0.37
CA HIS A 122 -4.98 -16.12 0.93
C HIS A 122 -6.37 -16.43 0.36
N LEU A 123 -7.25 -15.43 0.22
CA LEU A 123 -8.55 -15.62 -0.42
C LEU A 123 -8.40 -16.11 -1.87
N LEU A 124 -7.33 -15.75 -2.56
CA LEU A 124 -7.03 -16.20 -3.93
C LEU A 124 -6.30 -17.56 -3.98
N GLY A 125 -6.09 -18.20 -2.82
CA GLY A 125 -5.51 -19.53 -2.72
C GLY A 125 -3.99 -19.56 -2.72
N TYR A 126 -3.31 -18.44 -2.46
CA TYR A 126 -1.88 -18.42 -2.14
C TYR A 126 -1.69 -18.84 -0.68
N ASP A 127 -0.63 -19.57 -0.42
CA ASP A 127 -0.26 -20.02 0.91
C ASP A 127 1.25 -19.85 1.15
N HIS A 128 1.67 -20.05 2.39
CA HIS A 128 3.06 -19.95 2.82
C HIS A 128 3.48 -21.11 3.74
N ALA A 129 2.76 -22.24 3.66
CA ALA A 129 3.08 -23.45 4.43
C ALA A 129 4.38 -24.12 3.95
N GLU A 130 4.63 -24.10 2.63
CA GLU A 130 5.83 -24.66 2.03
C GLU A 130 6.81 -23.55 1.61
N PRO A 131 8.15 -23.78 1.68
CA PRO A 131 9.14 -22.73 1.40
C PRO A 131 9.09 -22.12 -0.01
N GLU A 132 8.56 -22.82 -0.99
CA GLU A 132 8.39 -22.30 -2.36
C GLU A 132 7.15 -21.41 -2.47
N GLU A 133 6.07 -21.84 -1.88
CA GLU A 133 4.81 -21.08 -1.77
C GLU A 133 5.02 -19.78 -0.99
N GLU A 134 5.72 -19.85 0.16
CA GLU A 134 6.10 -18.69 0.96
C GLU A 134 6.86 -17.65 0.13
N ARG A 135 7.89 -18.08 -0.62
CA ARG A 135 8.67 -17.17 -1.46
C ARG A 135 7.83 -16.54 -2.56
N GLU A 136 6.95 -17.30 -3.18
CA GLU A 136 6.04 -16.81 -4.23
C GLU A 136 5.08 -15.79 -3.66
N MET A 137 4.36 -16.13 -2.60
CA MET A 137 3.36 -15.28 -1.96
C MET A 137 3.98 -13.98 -1.44
N PHE A 138 5.08 -14.03 -0.71
CA PHE A 138 5.72 -12.82 -0.16
C PHE A 138 6.37 -11.96 -1.24
N SER A 139 6.91 -12.55 -2.30
CA SER A 139 7.40 -11.79 -3.45
C SER A 139 6.27 -11.03 -4.14
N LEU A 140 5.13 -11.67 -4.32
CA LEU A 140 3.94 -11.06 -4.91
C LEU A 140 3.37 -9.97 -4.01
N GLN A 141 3.20 -10.25 -2.72
CA GLN A 141 2.77 -9.29 -1.71
C GLN A 141 3.64 -8.02 -1.72
N ASN A 142 4.95 -8.18 -1.65
CA ASN A 142 5.88 -7.05 -1.61
C ASN A 142 5.82 -6.21 -2.89
N ARG A 143 5.65 -6.83 -4.05
CA ARG A 143 5.48 -6.13 -5.33
C ARG A 143 4.18 -5.34 -5.36
N ILE A 144 3.05 -5.95 -4.97
CA ILE A 144 1.75 -5.28 -4.92
C ILE A 144 1.80 -4.08 -3.97
N LEU A 145 2.40 -4.23 -2.77
CA LEU A 145 2.53 -3.16 -1.79
C LEU A 145 3.44 -2.02 -2.28
N ALA A 146 4.54 -2.33 -2.94
CA ALA A 146 5.43 -1.32 -3.51
C ALA A 146 4.72 -0.49 -4.60
N ASP A 147 4.00 -1.16 -5.50
CA ASP A 147 3.23 -0.52 -6.56
C ASP A 147 2.07 0.32 -5.99
N PHE A 148 1.36 -0.17 -4.98
CA PHE A 148 0.28 0.56 -4.29
C PHE A 148 0.79 1.83 -3.61
N ARG A 149 1.90 1.74 -2.86
CA ARG A 149 2.52 2.90 -2.21
C ARG A 149 2.97 3.94 -3.24
N GLY A 150 3.55 3.49 -4.35
CA GLY A 150 3.93 4.37 -5.47
C GLY A 150 2.73 5.09 -6.09
N ALA A 151 1.63 4.38 -6.32
CA ALA A 151 0.40 4.96 -6.87
C ALA A 151 -0.21 6.00 -5.90
N ARG A 152 -0.31 5.68 -4.61
CA ARG A 152 -0.81 6.64 -3.59
C ARG A 152 0.06 7.89 -3.49
N ALA A 153 1.38 7.73 -3.49
CA ALA A 153 2.29 8.88 -3.43
C ALA A 153 2.11 9.81 -4.63
N GLN A 154 1.93 9.26 -5.83
CA GLN A 154 1.65 10.05 -7.04
C GLN A 154 0.30 10.76 -6.97
N GLU A 155 -0.73 10.10 -6.46
CA GLU A 155 -2.05 10.70 -6.31
C GLU A 155 -2.04 11.85 -5.29
N GLN A 156 -1.38 11.65 -4.15
CA GLN A 156 -1.21 12.70 -3.14
C GLN A 156 -0.43 13.89 -3.68
N GLN A 157 0.62 13.67 -4.49
CA GLN A 157 1.39 14.73 -5.12
C GLN A 157 0.52 15.52 -6.11
N ARG A 158 -0.25 14.84 -6.97
CA ARG A 158 -1.18 15.50 -7.90
C ARG A 158 -2.22 16.34 -7.19
N ALA A 159 -2.81 15.80 -6.11
CA ALA A 159 -3.79 16.52 -5.31
C ALA A 159 -3.17 17.76 -4.61
N ALA A 160 -1.91 17.67 -4.20
CA ALA A 160 -1.17 18.80 -3.63
C ALA A 160 -0.88 19.87 -4.68
N ASP A 161 -0.46 19.46 -5.87
CA ASP A 161 -0.17 20.36 -7.00
C ASP A 161 -1.45 21.08 -7.47
N ASP A 162 -2.57 20.36 -7.61
CA ASP A 162 -3.87 20.94 -7.95
C ASP A 162 -4.35 21.97 -6.91
N LYS A 163 -4.11 21.67 -5.63
CA LYS A 163 -4.45 22.60 -4.54
C LYS A 163 -3.62 23.87 -4.58
N VAL A 164 -2.35 23.77 -4.92
CA VAL A 164 -1.45 24.93 -5.10
C VAL A 164 -1.88 25.76 -6.32
N LEU A 165 -2.18 25.12 -7.44
CA LEU A 165 -2.68 25.78 -8.66
C LEU A 165 -4.02 26.47 -8.43
N GLY A 166 -4.93 25.85 -7.68
CA GLY A 166 -6.22 26.42 -7.31
C GLY A 166 -6.10 27.57 -6.29
N ALA A 167 -5.05 27.60 -5.46
CA ALA A 167 -4.77 28.65 -4.50
C ALA A 167 -4.05 29.88 -5.10
N VAL A 168 -3.26 29.67 -6.17
CA VAL A 168 -2.68 30.71 -6.99
C VAL A 168 -3.74 31.10 -8.04
N GLY A 169 -4.75 31.81 -7.61
CA GLY A 169 -5.81 32.30 -8.48
C GLY A 169 -5.27 33.18 -9.61
N LEU A 170 -5.06 32.60 -10.77
CA LEU A 170 -4.78 33.28 -12.03
C LEU A 170 -6.08 33.85 -12.65
N HIS A 171 -6.94 34.40 -11.82
CA HIS A 171 -8.11 35.11 -12.31
C HIS A 171 -8.24 36.45 -11.57
N ASP A 172 -8.21 37.51 -12.30
CA ASP A 172 -8.59 38.83 -11.79
C ASP A 172 -10.10 38.81 -11.49
N PRO A 173 -10.53 39.00 -10.24
CA PRO A 173 -11.94 38.90 -9.88
C PRO A 173 -12.81 40.03 -10.48
N GLU A 174 -12.22 41.08 -11.06
CA GLU A 174 -12.93 42.20 -11.63
C GLU A 174 -13.04 42.15 -13.17
N THR A 175 -12.13 41.49 -13.88
CA THR A 175 -12.11 41.51 -15.34
C THR A 175 -12.32 40.16 -16.00
N GLY A 176 -12.14 39.05 -15.28
CA GLY A 176 -12.25 37.69 -15.83
C GLY A 176 -11.20 37.32 -16.86
N GLU A 177 -10.13 38.12 -16.99
CA GLU A 177 -9.06 37.93 -17.95
C GLU A 177 -7.91 37.15 -17.32
N ALA A 178 -7.37 36.17 -18.07
CA ALA A 178 -6.21 35.38 -17.62
C ALA A 178 -4.98 36.27 -17.54
N LEU A 179 -4.35 36.33 -16.36
CA LEU A 179 -3.09 37.03 -16.20
C LEU A 179 -1.98 36.23 -16.91
N GLU A 180 -1.34 36.84 -17.90
CA GLU A 180 -0.16 36.26 -18.52
C GLU A 180 0.95 36.01 -17.48
N PRO A 181 1.68 34.87 -17.53
CA PRO A 181 2.75 34.60 -16.61
C PRO A 181 3.81 35.68 -16.74
N ALA A 182 4.20 36.28 -15.59
CA ALA A 182 5.28 37.26 -15.52
C ALA A 182 6.54 36.71 -16.20
N ALA A 183 7.12 37.53 -17.12
CA ALA A 183 8.31 37.20 -17.85
C ALA A 183 9.41 36.67 -16.93
N GLU A 184 10.07 35.61 -17.37
CA GLU A 184 11.24 35.02 -16.70
C GLU A 184 12.30 36.12 -16.43
N PRO A 185 12.98 36.15 -15.28
CA PRO A 185 14.09 37.05 -15.05
C PRO A 185 15.23 36.65 -15.98
N GLU A 186 15.70 37.63 -16.79
CA GLU A 186 16.84 37.49 -17.66
C GLU A 186 18.05 36.86 -16.94
N ALA A 187 18.65 35.87 -17.59
CA ALA A 187 19.84 35.17 -17.16
C ALA A 187 20.97 36.19 -16.83
N VAL A 188 21.36 36.25 -15.56
CA VAL A 188 22.53 36.98 -15.13
C VAL A 188 23.76 36.19 -15.54
N ALA A 189 24.62 36.85 -16.33
CA ALA A 189 25.83 36.31 -16.92
C ALA A 189 26.73 35.59 -15.89
N GLU A 190 27.29 34.47 -16.36
CA GLU A 190 28.37 33.72 -15.73
C GLU A 190 29.53 34.65 -15.31
N ALA A 191 29.85 34.61 -14.02
CA ALA A 191 31.12 35.12 -13.52
C ALA A 191 32.11 33.94 -13.46
N GLU A 192 33.17 34.05 -14.25
CA GLU A 192 34.32 33.13 -14.30
C GLU A 192 34.89 32.87 -12.88
N ALA A 193 35.05 31.60 -12.54
CA ALA A 193 35.82 31.16 -11.39
C ALA A 193 37.31 31.07 -11.74
N PRO A 194 38.24 31.58 -10.90
CA PRO A 194 39.67 31.48 -11.18
C PRO A 194 40.18 30.06 -10.91
N ALA A 195 41.06 29.63 -11.82
CA ALA A 195 41.83 28.40 -11.76
C ALA A 195 42.68 28.32 -10.47
N VAL A 196 42.55 27.26 -9.70
CA VAL A 196 43.51 26.91 -8.65
C VAL A 196 44.41 25.78 -9.14
N ALA A 197 45.71 26.10 -9.08
CA ALA A 197 46.85 25.35 -9.53
C ALA A 197 46.98 23.99 -8.81
N ALA A 198 47.45 23.02 -9.60
CA ALA A 198 47.91 21.71 -9.11
C ALA A 198 49.27 21.88 -8.43
N GLU A 199 49.45 21.22 -7.29
CA GLU A 199 50.77 20.91 -6.75
C GLU A 199 50.84 19.42 -6.31
N PRO A 200 52.08 18.84 -6.24
CA PRO A 200 52.28 17.48 -6.72
C PRO A 200 52.39 16.42 -5.62
N GLU A 201 52.37 15.18 -6.10
CA GLU A 201 52.65 13.92 -5.41
C GLU A 201 53.87 13.98 -4.47
N ARG A 202 53.70 13.43 -3.25
CA ARG A 202 54.82 12.86 -2.48
C ARG A 202 54.60 11.37 -2.25
N ARG A 203 55.46 10.60 -2.88
CA ARG A 203 55.77 9.24 -2.52
C ARG A 203 56.56 9.23 -1.20
N ALA A 204 56.30 8.26 -0.35
CA ALA A 204 57.23 7.60 0.52
C ALA A 204 56.51 6.32 1.00
N ASP A 205 56.89 5.19 0.54
CA ASP A 205 57.91 4.25 0.97
C ASP A 205 57.63 3.60 2.32
N SER A 206 57.33 2.31 2.16
CA SER A 206 57.83 1.13 2.87
C SER A 206 58.18 1.25 4.39
N ASP A 207 57.69 0.39 5.23
CA ASP A 207 58.47 -0.76 5.66
C ASP A 207 57.76 -1.60 6.74
N SER A 208 57.79 -2.88 6.55
CA SER A 208 58.02 -4.03 7.41
C SER A 208 57.52 -4.09 8.87
N ALA A 209 57.00 -5.25 9.10
CA ALA A 209 57.27 -6.20 10.19
C ALA A 209 56.61 -5.97 11.57
N ASN A 210 55.72 -6.80 11.98
CA ASN A 210 55.86 -7.99 12.82
C ASN A 210 54.50 -8.61 13.08
#